data_72153221f6858ee87db69efa2afb11cb
#
_entry.id   72153221f6858ee87db69efa2afb11cb
#
_cell.length_a   1.000
_cell.length_b   1.000
_cell.length_c   1.000
_cell.angle_alpha   90.00
_cell.angle_beta   90.00
_cell.angle_gamma   90.00
#
_symmetry.space_group_name_H-M   'P 1'
#
loop_
_entity.id
_entity.type
_entity.pdbx_description
1 polymer ?
#
loop_
_entity_poly.entity_id
_entity_poly.type
_entity_poly.pdbx_seq_one_letter_code
_entity_poly.pdbx_strand_id
1 'polypeptide(L)'
;MNSNRKIYLLLSFLTCIAFGVYAEGKDDFNPVQTGVTSLGITPDARGAAMGDIGAATDPDVNSQFWNPSKYPFAYSRGAVGISYTPWLRKIVNDIYIAYLAGFWKIGGEDIQAISASLRYFSLGEVTTTSPGQTGEGQSLNPYEMAVDIGYSRKLSENYSMGIVFRYIYSDLGFSDSYAGDQSTGASAFAADISGYYTSY
;
A
#
# COMPACT_ATOMS: atom_id res chain seq x y z
N MET A 1 39.25 -2.67 1.35
CA MET A 1 38.53 -2.34 2.59
C MET A 1 38.56 -3.59 3.47
N ASN A 2 39.26 -3.54 4.60
CA ASN A 2 39.58 -4.70 5.44
C ASN A 2 38.34 -5.48 5.88
N SER A 3 38.38 -6.81 5.73
CA SER A 3 37.32 -7.77 6.14
C SER A 3 36.81 -7.52 7.56
N ASN A 4 37.69 -7.16 8.47
CA ASN A 4 37.35 -6.88 9.88
C ASN A 4 36.45 -5.65 10.05
N ARG A 5 36.56 -4.62 9.21
CA ARG A 5 35.67 -3.44 9.24
C ARG A 5 34.23 -3.77 8.83
N LYS A 6 34.03 -4.73 7.93
CA LYS A 6 32.71 -5.18 7.53
C LYS A 6 32.02 -5.95 8.65
N ILE A 7 32.79 -6.74 9.38
CA ILE A 7 32.27 -7.53 10.51
C ILE A 7 31.85 -6.59 11.67
N TYR A 8 32.63 -5.54 11.97
CA TYR A 8 32.28 -4.57 12.99
C TYR A 8 31.05 -3.72 12.62
N LEU A 9 30.88 -3.37 11.34
CA LEU A 9 29.67 -2.68 10.84
C LEU A 9 28.44 -3.59 10.93
N LEU A 10 28.55 -4.86 10.60
CA LEU A 10 27.47 -5.84 10.72
C LEU A 10 27.10 -6.09 12.20
N LEU A 11 28.08 -6.20 13.09
CA LEU A 11 27.86 -6.35 14.52
C LEU A 11 27.22 -5.09 15.14
N SER A 12 27.65 -3.89 14.75
CA SER A 12 27.05 -2.65 15.23
C SER A 12 25.60 -2.46 14.75
N PHE A 13 25.29 -2.90 13.53
CA PHE A 13 23.92 -2.89 13.00
C PHE A 13 23.03 -3.91 13.72
N LEU A 14 23.57 -5.09 14.03
CA LEU A 14 22.86 -6.13 14.76
C LEU A 14 22.59 -5.73 16.23
N THR A 15 23.53 -5.01 16.87
CA THR A 15 23.32 -4.47 18.23
C THR A 15 22.31 -3.33 18.28
N CYS A 16 22.22 -2.48 17.25
CA CYS A 16 21.18 -1.44 17.17
C CYS A 16 19.77 -2.04 17.06
N ILE A 17 19.62 -3.19 16.39
CA ILE A 17 18.32 -3.89 16.29
C ILE A 17 17.92 -4.52 17.62
N ALA A 18 18.89 -4.96 18.45
CA ALA A 18 18.64 -5.63 19.72
C ALA A 18 18.20 -4.68 20.88
N PHE A 19 18.41 -3.37 20.75
CA PHE A 19 18.05 -2.41 21.80
C PHE A 19 16.65 -1.78 21.65
N GLY A 20 15.84 -2.20 20.67
CA GLY A 20 14.61 -1.52 20.26
C GLY A 20 13.29 -2.09 20.75
N VAL A 21 13.23 -3.19 21.51
CA VAL A 21 11.93 -3.79 21.87
C VAL A 21 11.88 -4.15 23.37
N TYR A 22 11.75 -3.15 24.20
CA TYR A 22 11.07 -3.32 25.47
C TYR A 22 9.64 -2.76 25.33
N ALA A 23 8.72 -3.59 24.88
CA ALA A 23 7.31 -3.33 25.03
C ALA A 23 6.95 -3.62 26.49
N GLU A 24 6.77 -2.59 27.28
CA GLU A 24 6.22 -2.69 28.62
C GLU A 24 4.74 -3.14 28.49
N GLY A 25 4.51 -4.40 28.83
CA GLY A 25 3.19 -5.00 28.76
C GLY A 25 2.24 -4.35 29.77
N LYS A 26 1.32 -3.54 29.29
CA LYS A 26 0.00 -3.38 29.88
C LYS A 26 -0.97 -4.23 29.07
N ASP A 27 -1.66 -5.13 29.77
CA ASP A 27 -2.64 -6.08 29.21
C ASP A 27 -3.94 -5.42 28.67
N ASP A 28 -3.84 -4.24 28.11
CA ASP A 28 -4.90 -3.67 27.28
C ASP A 28 -4.63 -4.10 25.84
N PHE A 29 -5.29 -5.19 25.43
CA PHE A 29 -5.38 -5.59 24.03
C PHE A 29 -6.10 -4.47 23.26
N ASN A 30 -5.31 -3.47 22.86
CA ASN A 30 -5.76 -2.38 22.01
C ASN A 30 -5.30 -2.73 20.59
N PRO A 31 -6.16 -3.36 19.76
CA PRO A 31 -5.79 -3.66 18.39
C PRO A 31 -5.47 -2.35 17.69
N VAL A 32 -4.28 -2.26 17.10
CA VAL A 32 -3.90 -1.11 16.27
C VAL A 32 -4.89 -1.06 15.11
N GLN A 33 -5.84 -0.15 15.18
CA GLN A 33 -6.75 0.11 14.07
C GLN A 33 -6.03 0.98 13.05
N THR A 34 -5.85 0.44 11.85
CA THR A 34 -5.36 1.23 10.72
C THR A 34 -6.43 2.22 10.30
N GLY A 35 -6.07 3.50 10.21
CA GLY A 35 -7.02 4.56 9.85
C GLY A 35 -7.60 4.41 8.44
N VAL A 36 -6.91 3.70 7.55
CA VAL A 36 -7.31 3.48 6.15
C VAL A 36 -7.30 1.97 5.88
N THR A 37 -8.41 1.31 6.19
CA THR A 37 -8.55 -0.15 6.09
C THR A 37 -8.57 -0.65 4.64
N SER A 38 -8.97 0.18 3.68
CA SER A 38 -9.00 -0.17 2.26
C SER A 38 -7.62 -0.53 1.70
N LEU A 39 -6.54 -0.02 2.29
CA LEU A 39 -5.18 -0.34 1.87
C LEU A 39 -4.82 -1.82 2.05
N GLY A 40 -5.51 -2.53 2.93
CA GLY A 40 -5.34 -3.98 3.11
C GLY A 40 -6.08 -4.83 2.07
N ILE A 41 -6.97 -4.25 1.26
CA ILE A 41 -7.74 -5.00 0.27
C ILE A 41 -6.89 -5.23 -0.98
N THR A 42 -6.77 -6.48 -1.42
CA THR A 42 -6.04 -6.84 -2.64
C THR A 42 -6.65 -6.20 -3.88
N PRO A 43 -5.91 -5.40 -4.66
CA PRO A 43 -6.46 -4.70 -5.81
C PRO A 43 -6.48 -5.55 -7.07
N ASP A 44 -5.79 -6.68 -7.11
CA ASP A 44 -5.65 -7.54 -8.29
C ASP A 44 -6.34 -8.89 -8.13
N ALA A 45 -6.96 -9.34 -9.22
CA ALA A 45 -7.71 -10.60 -9.24
C ALA A 45 -6.82 -11.85 -9.02
N ARG A 46 -5.54 -11.80 -9.45
CA ARG A 46 -4.61 -12.93 -9.29
C ARG A 46 -4.26 -13.14 -7.82
N GLY A 47 -3.81 -12.08 -7.13
CA GLY A 47 -3.47 -12.14 -5.71
C GLY A 47 -4.66 -12.53 -4.85
N ALA A 48 -5.83 -11.94 -5.12
CA ALA A 48 -7.08 -12.27 -4.44
C ALA A 48 -7.50 -13.75 -4.64
N ALA A 49 -7.40 -14.27 -5.86
CA ALA A 49 -7.74 -15.66 -6.17
C ALA A 49 -6.79 -16.67 -5.52
N MET A 50 -5.55 -16.27 -5.21
CA MET A 50 -4.56 -17.09 -4.52
C MET A 50 -4.64 -16.97 -2.99
N GLY A 51 -5.65 -16.28 -2.44
CA GLY A 51 -5.82 -16.09 -0.99
C GLY A 51 -4.94 -14.98 -0.44
N ASP A 52 -4.85 -13.85 -1.15
CA ASP A 52 -4.08 -12.65 -0.80
C ASP A 52 -2.56 -12.93 -0.69
N ILE A 53 -2.04 -13.61 -1.70
CA ILE A 53 -0.62 -13.95 -1.83
C ILE A 53 -0.02 -13.18 -3.00
N GLY A 54 1.09 -12.47 -2.77
CA GLY A 54 1.77 -11.72 -3.82
C GLY A 54 3.20 -11.32 -3.52
N ALA A 55 3.63 -11.39 -2.26
CA ALA A 55 4.93 -10.88 -1.83
C ALA A 55 6.13 -11.64 -2.44
N ALA A 56 6.02 -12.97 -2.59
CA ALA A 56 7.08 -13.86 -3.08
C ALA A 56 6.74 -14.55 -4.41
N THR A 57 5.63 -14.19 -5.06
CA THR A 57 5.29 -14.70 -6.39
C THR A 57 6.17 -14.09 -7.48
N ASP A 58 6.11 -14.66 -8.69
CA ASP A 58 6.82 -14.09 -9.84
C ASP A 58 6.46 -12.61 -10.04
N PRO A 59 7.42 -11.79 -10.53
CA PRO A 59 7.20 -10.38 -10.82
C PRO A 59 6.08 -10.18 -11.84
N ASP A 60 5.12 -9.32 -11.51
CA ASP A 60 4.05 -8.88 -12.39
C ASP A 60 3.79 -7.37 -12.22
N VAL A 61 2.86 -6.82 -12.99
CA VAL A 61 2.53 -5.39 -12.94
C VAL A 61 1.97 -4.95 -11.59
N ASN A 62 1.33 -5.86 -10.84
CA ASN A 62 0.72 -5.60 -9.54
C ASN A 62 1.70 -5.74 -8.36
N SER A 63 2.97 -6.05 -8.65
CA SER A 63 4.02 -6.18 -7.64
C SER A 63 4.23 -4.90 -6.82
N GLN A 64 3.78 -3.74 -7.32
CA GLN A 64 3.82 -2.48 -6.56
C GLN A 64 3.06 -2.56 -5.23
N PHE A 65 1.93 -3.24 -5.22
CA PHE A 65 1.13 -3.43 -4.01
C PHE A 65 1.79 -4.41 -3.03
N TRP A 66 2.39 -5.49 -3.54
CA TRP A 66 2.89 -6.60 -2.74
C TRP A 66 4.35 -6.45 -2.34
N ASN A 67 5.21 -6.30 -3.33
CA ASN A 67 6.66 -6.27 -3.16
C ASN A 67 7.34 -5.70 -4.41
N PRO A 68 7.58 -4.39 -4.49
CA PRO A 68 8.17 -3.77 -5.67
C PRO A 68 9.64 -4.15 -5.91
N SER A 69 10.33 -4.74 -4.92
CA SER A 69 11.69 -5.25 -5.13
C SER A 69 11.77 -6.40 -6.15
N LYS A 70 10.64 -6.98 -6.57
CA LYS A 70 10.55 -7.99 -7.63
C LYS A 70 10.81 -7.42 -9.03
N TYR A 71 10.52 -6.15 -9.30
CA TYR A 71 10.57 -5.57 -10.64
C TYR A 71 11.89 -5.71 -11.39
N PRO A 72 13.08 -5.61 -10.77
CA PRO A 72 14.33 -5.87 -11.47
C PRO A 72 14.45 -7.28 -12.04
N PHE A 73 13.68 -8.25 -11.54
CA PHE A 73 13.62 -9.62 -12.03
C PHE A 73 12.49 -9.86 -13.03
N ALA A 74 11.64 -8.87 -13.33
CA ALA A 74 10.57 -9.02 -14.30
C ALA A 74 11.11 -9.35 -15.70
N TYR A 75 10.41 -10.18 -16.46
CA TYR A 75 10.80 -10.52 -17.84
C TYR A 75 10.67 -9.35 -18.80
N SER A 76 9.64 -8.52 -18.62
CA SER A 76 9.40 -7.33 -19.45
C SER A 76 10.21 -6.14 -18.94
N ARG A 77 10.59 -5.26 -19.86
CA ARG A 77 11.27 -4.00 -19.52
C ARG A 77 10.33 -3.01 -18.84
N GLY A 78 9.06 -3.10 -19.09
CA GLY A 78 8.03 -2.29 -18.47
C GLY A 78 6.65 -2.88 -18.71
N ALA A 79 5.71 -2.56 -17.85
CA ALA A 79 4.31 -2.91 -18.00
C ALA A 79 3.44 -1.89 -17.28
N VAL A 80 2.20 -1.76 -17.75
CA VAL A 80 1.13 -0.99 -17.12
C VAL A 80 -0.10 -1.89 -17.03
N GLY A 81 -0.78 -1.86 -15.92
CA GLY A 81 -2.01 -2.62 -15.68
C GLY A 81 -3.05 -1.78 -14.98
N ILE A 82 -4.30 -2.05 -15.31
CA ILE A 82 -5.46 -1.47 -14.66
C ILE A 82 -6.34 -2.60 -14.12
N SER A 83 -6.86 -2.42 -12.92
CA SER A 83 -7.80 -3.32 -12.29
C SER A 83 -9.02 -2.52 -11.80
N TYR A 84 -10.19 -3.08 -11.99
CA TYR A 84 -11.44 -2.55 -11.48
C TYR A 84 -12.21 -3.67 -10.79
N THR A 85 -12.43 -3.54 -9.50
CA THR A 85 -13.10 -4.55 -8.67
C THR A 85 -14.35 -3.95 -8.04
N PRO A 86 -15.54 -4.27 -8.55
CA PRO A 86 -16.78 -3.90 -7.90
C PRO A 86 -16.90 -4.66 -6.57
N TRP A 87 -17.10 -3.91 -5.49
CA TRP A 87 -17.20 -4.47 -4.14
C TRP A 87 -18.67 -4.52 -3.71
N LEU A 88 -19.12 -5.66 -3.20
CA LEU A 88 -20.49 -5.84 -2.69
C LEU A 88 -21.62 -5.43 -3.65
N ARG A 89 -21.41 -5.49 -4.97
CA ARG A 89 -22.33 -4.99 -6.01
C ARG A 89 -23.79 -5.48 -5.91
N LYS A 90 -24.01 -6.62 -5.22
CA LYS A 90 -25.37 -7.15 -5.02
C LYS A 90 -26.13 -6.44 -3.88
N ILE A 91 -25.42 -5.68 -3.04
CA ILE A 91 -25.97 -5.01 -1.86
C ILE A 91 -25.95 -3.49 -2.08
N VAL A 92 -24.80 -2.96 -2.56
CA VAL A 92 -24.60 -1.54 -2.83
C VAL A 92 -23.90 -1.41 -4.18
N ASN A 93 -24.46 -0.63 -5.08
CA ASN A 93 -24.00 -0.57 -6.49
C ASN A 93 -22.72 0.27 -6.68
N ASP A 94 -22.40 1.17 -5.76
CA ASP A 94 -21.43 2.25 -5.98
C ASP A 94 -20.11 2.06 -5.22
N ILE A 95 -19.91 0.88 -4.60
CA ILE A 95 -18.66 0.52 -3.93
C ILE A 95 -17.75 -0.19 -4.92
N TYR A 96 -16.54 0.36 -5.14
CA TYR A 96 -15.55 -0.24 -6.04
C TYR A 96 -14.13 0.17 -5.68
N ILE A 97 -13.17 -0.66 -6.07
CA ILE A 97 -11.75 -0.35 -6.09
C ILE A 97 -11.29 -0.23 -7.52
N ALA A 98 -10.67 0.89 -7.87
CA ALA A 98 -9.92 1.08 -9.09
C ALA A 98 -8.42 1.12 -8.76
N TYR A 99 -7.62 0.39 -9.50
CA TYR A 99 -6.18 0.32 -9.30
C TYR A 99 -5.45 0.40 -10.62
N LEU A 100 -4.50 1.32 -10.71
CA LEU A 100 -3.57 1.48 -11.82
C LEU A 100 -2.17 1.27 -11.29
N ALA A 101 -1.39 0.42 -11.92
CA ALA A 101 0.01 0.20 -11.56
C ALA A 101 0.87 0.11 -12.80
N GLY A 102 2.14 0.48 -12.66
CA GLY A 102 3.11 0.35 -13.73
C GLY A 102 4.52 0.39 -13.21
N PHE A 103 5.42 -0.18 -13.99
CA PHE A 103 6.85 -0.12 -13.74
C PHE A 103 7.64 0.01 -15.05
N TRP A 104 8.86 0.52 -14.91
CA TRP A 104 9.81 0.61 -16.00
C TRP A 104 11.21 0.34 -15.49
N LYS A 105 11.92 -0.59 -16.16
CA LYS A 105 13.32 -0.87 -15.86
C LYS A 105 14.21 0.21 -16.45
N ILE A 106 15.17 0.66 -15.67
CA ILE A 106 16.12 1.71 -16.02
C ILE A 106 17.56 1.21 -15.87
N GLY A 107 18.48 1.82 -16.63
CA GLY A 107 19.90 1.42 -16.63
C GLY A 107 20.25 0.40 -17.72
N GLY A 108 21.53 0.25 -17.98
CA GLY A 108 22.04 -0.54 -19.12
C GLY A 108 21.91 -2.06 -18.97
N GLU A 109 21.73 -2.58 -17.76
CA GLU A 109 21.65 -4.02 -17.45
C GLU A 109 20.30 -4.40 -16.82
N ASP A 110 19.31 -3.54 -16.93
CA ASP A 110 17.97 -3.74 -16.33
C ASP A 110 17.99 -4.08 -14.82
N ILE A 111 19.01 -3.61 -14.12
CA ILE A 111 19.25 -3.87 -12.69
C ILE A 111 18.42 -2.98 -11.76
N GLN A 112 17.76 -1.95 -12.32
CA GLN A 112 16.99 -0.97 -11.58
C GLN A 112 15.59 -0.86 -12.18
N ALA A 113 14.61 -0.53 -11.35
CA ALA A 113 13.26 -0.22 -11.83
C ALA A 113 12.65 0.92 -11.02
N ILE A 114 11.91 1.76 -11.71
CA ILE A 114 10.97 2.73 -11.13
C ILE A 114 9.56 2.19 -11.30
N SER A 115 8.70 2.50 -10.37
CA SER A 115 7.33 2.04 -10.37
C SER A 115 6.41 3.06 -9.73
N ALA A 116 5.15 3.02 -10.11
CA ALA A 116 4.12 3.86 -9.53
C ALA A 116 2.79 3.13 -9.51
N SER A 117 1.93 3.50 -8.57
CA SER A 117 0.54 3.07 -8.58
C SER A 117 -0.40 4.16 -8.08
N LEU A 118 -1.63 4.08 -8.53
CA LEU A 118 -2.75 4.89 -8.06
C LEU A 118 -3.87 3.93 -7.67
N ARG A 119 -4.38 4.11 -6.46
CA ARG A 119 -5.51 3.37 -5.93
C ARG A 119 -6.61 4.36 -5.58
N TYR A 120 -7.82 4.03 -5.95
CA TYR A 120 -9.02 4.76 -5.60
C TYR A 120 -10.08 3.77 -5.10
N PHE A 121 -10.59 4.01 -3.92
CA PHE A 121 -11.66 3.23 -3.30
C PHE A 121 -12.85 4.13 -3.06
N SER A 122 -13.95 3.85 -3.74
CA SER A 122 -15.26 4.47 -3.48
C SER A 122 -16.02 3.64 -2.46
N LEU A 123 -16.50 4.27 -1.40
CA LEU A 123 -17.34 3.62 -0.39
C LEU A 123 -18.84 3.71 -0.71
N GLY A 124 -19.16 4.28 -1.89
CA GLY A 124 -20.54 4.46 -2.32
C GLY A 124 -21.20 5.70 -1.72
N GLU A 125 -22.47 5.90 -2.07
CA GLU A 125 -23.28 7.00 -1.58
C GLU A 125 -23.86 6.65 -0.21
N VAL A 126 -23.65 7.52 0.79
CA VAL A 126 -24.20 7.42 2.13
C VAL A 126 -25.12 8.60 2.38
N THR A 127 -26.39 8.32 2.67
CA THR A 127 -27.35 9.36 3.03
C THR A 127 -27.42 9.49 4.55
N THR A 128 -27.07 10.65 5.08
CA THR A 128 -27.19 10.94 6.51
C THR A 128 -28.54 11.58 6.82
N THR A 129 -29.29 10.98 7.72
CA THR A 129 -30.53 11.52 8.27
C THR A 129 -30.32 11.98 9.70
N SER A 130 -30.52 13.29 9.97
CA SER A 130 -30.49 13.80 11.34
C SER A 130 -31.84 13.60 12.04
N PRO A 131 -31.87 13.16 13.31
CA PRO A 131 -33.08 13.05 14.09
C PRO A 131 -33.74 14.43 14.21
N GLY A 132 -34.95 14.57 13.68
CA GLY A 132 -35.73 15.80 13.76
C GLY A 132 -35.81 16.64 12.47
N GLN A 133 -35.12 16.27 11.40
CA GLN A 133 -35.32 16.83 10.07
C GLN A 133 -36.30 15.98 9.26
N THR A 134 -37.44 16.53 8.90
CA THR A 134 -38.39 15.97 7.92
C THR A 134 -38.00 16.45 6.52
N GLY A 135 -36.80 16.05 6.03
CA GLY A 135 -36.29 16.39 4.71
C GLY A 135 -35.37 15.30 4.18
N GLU A 136 -35.08 15.34 2.87
CA GLU A 136 -34.10 14.47 2.26
C GLU A 136 -32.74 14.67 2.96
N GLY A 137 -32.15 13.55 3.43
CA GLY A 137 -30.83 13.58 4.06
C GLY A 137 -29.74 14.07 3.13
N GLN A 138 -28.65 14.54 3.67
CA GLN A 138 -27.49 14.94 2.89
C GLN A 138 -26.79 13.70 2.33
N SER A 139 -26.62 13.65 1.00
CA SER A 139 -25.86 12.60 0.34
C SER A 139 -24.37 12.93 0.41
N LEU A 140 -23.57 11.96 0.86
CA LEU A 140 -22.12 12.01 0.97
C LEU A 140 -21.53 10.88 0.13
N ASN A 141 -20.39 11.15 -0.53
CA ASN A 141 -19.67 10.18 -1.33
C ASN A 141 -18.26 9.96 -0.74
N PRO A 142 -18.11 9.18 0.33
CA PRO A 142 -16.82 8.93 0.94
C PRO A 142 -15.90 8.15 0.01
N TYR A 143 -14.62 8.51 -0.01
CA TYR A 143 -13.60 7.83 -0.80
C TYR A 143 -12.23 7.86 -0.12
N GLU A 144 -11.41 6.89 -0.50
CA GLU A 144 -10.01 6.80 -0.10
C GLU A 144 -9.12 6.68 -1.34
N MET A 145 -7.99 7.35 -1.31
CA MET A 145 -7.03 7.34 -2.42
C MET A 145 -5.62 7.14 -1.89
N ALA A 146 -4.82 6.35 -2.62
CA ALA A 146 -3.40 6.23 -2.35
C ALA A 146 -2.60 6.34 -3.65
N VAL A 147 -1.48 7.07 -3.58
CA VAL A 147 -0.51 7.21 -4.67
C VAL A 147 0.83 6.71 -4.17
N ASP A 148 1.41 5.76 -4.87
CA ASP A 148 2.69 5.15 -4.55
C ASP A 148 3.72 5.44 -5.63
N ILE A 149 4.94 5.73 -5.20
CA ILE A 149 6.13 5.81 -6.08
C ILE A 149 7.19 4.90 -5.49
N GLY A 150 7.72 4.00 -6.31
CA GLY A 150 8.70 3.00 -5.92
C GLY A 150 9.99 3.08 -6.73
N TYR A 151 11.07 2.71 -6.09
CA TYR A 151 12.36 2.45 -6.70
C TYR A 151 12.91 1.14 -6.18
N SER A 152 13.40 0.30 -7.08
CA SER A 152 14.00 -0.99 -6.74
C SER A 152 15.28 -1.25 -7.51
N ARG A 153 16.20 -2.00 -6.89
CA ARG A 153 17.51 -2.30 -7.47
C ARG A 153 17.98 -3.70 -7.09
N LYS A 154 18.54 -4.42 -8.07
CA LYS A 154 19.34 -5.63 -7.82
C LYS A 154 20.64 -5.26 -7.10
N LEU A 155 20.91 -5.91 -6.01
CA LEU A 155 22.15 -5.81 -5.24
C LEU A 155 23.08 -6.99 -5.54
N SER A 156 22.52 -8.12 -5.95
CA SER A 156 23.25 -9.30 -6.45
C SER A 156 22.39 -10.00 -7.53
N GLU A 157 22.92 -11.07 -8.11
CA GLU A 157 22.21 -11.87 -9.12
C GLU A 157 20.87 -12.43 -8.59
N ASN A 158 20.83 -12.72 -7.30
CA ASN A 158 19.68 -13.38 -6.66
C ASN A 158 18.90 -12.46 -5.70
N TYR A 159 19.36 -11.23 -5.44
CA TYR A 159 18.77 -10.39 -4.41
C TYR A 159 18.57 -8.96 -4.87
N SER A 160 17.40 -8.42 -4.57
CA SER A 160 17.05 -7.02 -4.80
C SER A 160 16.41 -6.40 -3.57
N MET A 161 16.48 -5.07 -3.50
CA MET A 161 15.78 -4.25 -2.52
C MET A 161 14.96 -3.17 -3.22
N GLY A 162 13.90 -2.74 -2.56
CA GLY A 162 13.04 -1.66 -3.02
C GLY A 162 12.60 -0.77 -1.88
N ILE A 163 12.30 0.46 -2.22
CA ILE A 163 11.70 1.46 -1.33
C ILE A 163 10.48 2.05 -2.03
N VAL A 164 9.43 2.29 -1.29
CA VAL A 164 8.20 2.93 -1.76
C VAL A 164 7.88 4.10 -0.86
N PHE A 165 7.47 5.20 -1.45
CA PHE A 165 6.82 6.30 -0.77
C PHE A 165 5.35 6.31 -1.17
N ARG A 166 4.49 6.44 -0.16
CA ARG A 166 3.03 6.42 -0.32
C ARG A 166 2.43 7.70 0.25
N TYR A 167 1.60 8.34 -0.54
CA TYR A 167 0.69 9.38 -0.09
C TYR A 167 -0.72 8.81 0.00
N ILE A 168 -1.38 9.02 1.13
CA ILE A 168 -2.71 8.50 1.44
C ILE A 168 -3.61 9.70 1.70
N TYR A 169 -4.79 9.68 1.10
CA TYR A 169 -5.85 10.65 1.36
C TYR A 169 -7.16 9.91 1.61
N SER A 170 -7.85 10.26 2.69
CA SER A 170 -9.13 9.66 3.08
C SER A 170 -10.13 10.76 3.36
N ASP A 171 -11.23 10.75 2.62
CA ASP A 171 -12.38 11.62 2.83
C ASP A 171 -13.60 10.75 3.12
N LEU A 172 -13.91 10.59 4.40
CA LEU A 172 -15.02 9.77 4.85
C LEU A 172 -16.32 10.56 4.96
N GLY A 173 -16.30 11.88 4.67
CA GLY A 173 -17.49 12.71 4.61
C GLY A 173 -18.22 12.90 5.95
N PHE A 174 -17.62 12.55 7.08
CA PHE A 174 -18.23 12.77 8.38
C PHE A 174 -18.22 14.25 8.73
N SER A 175 -19.32 14.94 8.39
CA SER A 175 -19.59 16.28 8.88
C SER A 175 -20.38 16.16 10.18
N ASP A 176 -19.74 16.53 11.29
CA ASP A 176 -20.44 16.64 12.57
C ASP A 176 -21.32 17.90 12.53
N SER A 177 -22.58 17.72 12.12
CA SER A 177 -23.58 18.81 12.01
C SER A 177 -23.82 19.58 13.32
N TYR A 178 -23.35 19.04 14.45
CA TYR A 178 -23.47 19.68 15.76
C TYR A 178 -22.35 20.69 16.08
N ALA A 179 -21.19 20.58 15.42
CA ALA A 179 -20.03 21.42 15.73
C ALA A 179 -19.79 22.54 14.70
N GLY A 180 -20.51 22.59 13.58
CA GLY A 180 -20.29 23.59 12.53
C GLY A 180 -18.94 23.42 11.81
N ASP A 181 -18.24 22.33 12.07
CA ASP A 181 -16.95 22.03 11.50
C ASP A 181 -17.13 21.08 10.31
N GLN A 182 -16.76 21.54 9.12
CA GLN A 182 -16.70 20.67 7.94
C GLN A 182 -15.49 19.75 8.12
N SER A 183 -15.72 18.46 8.32
CA SER A 183 -14.62 17.50 8.39
C SER A 183 -13.87 17.51 7.06
N THR A 184 -12.72 18.08 7.09
CA THR A 184 -11.73 18.04 5.99
C THR A 184 -11.13 16.66 5.95
N GLY A 185 -11.00 16.07 4.75
CA GLY A 185 -10.35 14.78 4.57
C GLY A 185 -8.96 14.74 5.23
N ALA A 186 -8.57 13.57 5.70
CA ALA A 186 -7.27 13.33 6.32
C ALA A 186 -6.23 12.90 5.30
N SER A 187 -4.98 13.33 5.47
CA SER A 187 -3.86 12.89 4.64
C SER A 187 -2.71 12.34 5.48
N ALA A 188 -2.00 11.35 4.95
CA ALA A 188 -0.84 10.75 5.58
C ALA A 188 0.24 10.38 4.56
N PHE A 189 1.48 10.32 5.02
CA PHE A 189 2.60 9.79 4.26
C PHE A 189 3.10 8.51 4.92
N ALA A 190 3.46 7.52 4.10
CA ALA A 190 4.06 6.29 4.54
C ALA A 190 5.27 5.93 3.66
N ALA A 191 6.17 5.12 4.18
CA ALA A 191 7.28 4.56 3.42
C ALA A 191 7.45 3.09 3.77
N ASP A 192 7.68 2.27 2.73
CA ASP A 192 7.88 0.84 2.84
C ASP A 192 9.27 0.47 2.30
N ILE A 193 9.93 -0.48 2.95
CA ILE A 193 11.17 -1.08 2.47
C ILE A 193 10.89 -2.57 2.22
N SER A 194 11.32 -3.05 1.07
CA SER A 194 11.08 -4.43 0.65
C SER A 194 12.36 -5.11 0.19
N GLY A 195 12.41 -6.43 0.29
CA GLY A 195 13.46 -7.28 -0.24
C GLY A 195 12.89 -8.49 -0.98
N TYR A 196 13.58 -8.92 -2.02
CA TYR A 196 13.21 -10.11 -2.77
C TYR A 196 14.45 -10.94 -3.08
N TYR A 197 14.37 -12.22 -2.77
CA TYR A 197 15.40 -13.22 -3.06
C TYR A 197 14.84 -14.29 -3.96
N THR A 198 15.56 -14.61 -5.03
CA THR A 198 15.22 -15.73 -5.93
C THR A 198 16.47 -16.57 -6.18
N SER A 199 16.31 -17.88 -6.13
CA SER A 199 17.34 -18.86 -6.53
C SER A 199 16.81 -19.61 -7.75
N TYR A 200 17.48 -19.48 -8.87
CA TYR A 200 17.26 -20.30 -10.06
C TYR A 200 18.15 -21.51 -10.02
#